data_8f909234c5e04bef29cc9ff8ec32d0aa
#
_entry.id   8f909234c5e04bef29cc9ff8ec32d0aa
#
_cell.length_a   1.000
_cell.length_b   1.000
_cell.length_c   1.000
_cell.angle_alpha   90.00
_cell.angle_beta   90.00
_cell.angle_gamma   90.00
#
_symmetry.space_group_name_H-M   'P 1'
#
loop_
_entity.id
_entity.type
_entity.pdbx_description
1 polymer ?
#
loop_
_entity_poly.entity_id
_entity_poly.type
_entity_poly.pdbx_seq_one_letter_code
_entity_poly.pdbx_strand_id
1 'polypeptide(L)'
;MRPTGQKGRSVRRYTAVALMAFAVGLCGELFDPLSARAEDYPSRPVTLLVPLAAGGAMDIIARSFAPKMAERLGKAFLVEERVGGGTVIAANDVAHGTPDGYTLLDAPSGTLTTNVTLYKKLSYDPVADFIPIALYCQVPFVLVSNPDLPFRTLGEMIAYAKANPGKLSFGSTGTGAVPHLAGELLKTMAGIDMVHVPYKGGPPALNDVMAGHIQVFFSDTSIAPQLIAAGKIRALGVSSKTRAGVLPDVPTIAEAGVPGFEAVSWHLVVAPRATPTAVVDKLHEAFKTVIMSPDIWQQMIGMGLIPVDTPPVADLESFVKSEIGRWGKIVQQVGIAGTE
;
A
#
# COMPACT_ATOMS: atom_id res chain seq x y z
N MET A 1 81.26 -55.58 30.72
CA MET A 1 81.25 -54.15 30.80
C MET A 1 79.85 -53.70 30.46
N ARG A 2 79.28 -52.79 31.21
CA ARG A 2 77.81 -52.40 31.29
C ARG A 2 77.21 -51.89 30.01
N PRO A 3 75.90 -52.13 29.81
CA PRO A 3 75.09 -51.20 29.06
C PRO A 3 74.06 -50.47 29.96
N THR A 4 74.07 -49.19 29.85
CA THR A 4 73.12 -48.28 30.53
C THR A 4 72.12 -47.70 29.54
N GLY A 5 70.82 -47.77 29.89
CA GLY A 5 69.98 -46.61 29.91
C GLY A 5 69.12 -46.34 28.68
N GLN A 6 67.97 -47.04 28.57
CA GLN A 6 66.91 -46.60 27.67
C GLN A 6 65.50 -46.86 28.31
N LYS A 7 65.16 -46.08 29.33
CA LYS A 7 63.85 -46.16 29.99
C LYS A 7 63.16 -44.80 30.30
N GLY A 8 63.61 -43.74 29.65
CA GLY A 8 63.10 -42.41 30.00
C GLY A 8 62.22 -41.66 28.91
N ARG A 9 62.04 -42.25 27.74
CA ARG A 9 61.38 -41.51 26.60
C ARG A 9 59.88 -41.84 26.31
N SER A 10 59.32 -42.90 26.88
CA SER A 10 57.94 -43.32 26.59
C SER A 10 56.91 -42.61 27.48
N VAL A 11 57.22 -42.29 28.72
CA VAL A 11 56.27 -41.71 29.67
C VAL A 11 55.92 -40.23 29.33
N ARG A 12 56.86 -39.47 28.78
CA ARG A 12 56.64 -38.06 28.39
C ARG A 12 55.78 -37.90 27.15
N ARG A 13 55.63 -38.90 26.29
CA ARG A 13 54.78 -38.83 25.10
C ARG A 13 53.29 -39.11 25.40
N TYR A 14 53.00 -39.92 26.39
CA TYR A 14 51.61 -40.25 26.77
C TYR A 14 50.98 -39.12 27.59
N THR A 15 51.71 -38.38 28.40
CA THR A 15 51.23 -37.23 29.14
C THR A 15 50.91 -36.02 28.23
N ALA A 16 51.68 -35.81 27.15
CA ALA A 16 51.42 -34.73 26.20
C ALA A 16 50.16 -35.01 25.32
N VAL A 17 49.90 -36.26 24.94
CA VAL A 17 48.72 -36.67 24.17
C VAL A 17 47.47 -36.63 25.03
N ALA A 18 47.54 -37.01 26.31
CA ALA A 18 46.37 -36.94 27.23
C ALA A 18 45.98 -35.50 27.57
N LEU A 19 46.93 -34.55 27.66
CA LEU A 19 46.67 -33.13 27.88
C LEU A 19 46.09 -32.45 26.64
N MET A 20 46.48 -32.87 25.44
CA MET A 20 45.90 -32.34 24.19
C MET A 20 44.50 -32.86 23.92
N ALA A 21 44.16 -34.10 24.30
CA ALA A 21 42.83 -34.66 24.19
C ALA A 21 41.85 -34.02 25.19
N PHE A 22 42.33 -33.59 26.37
CA PHE A 22 41.48 -32.91 27.37
C PHE A 22 41.21 -31.43 27.01
N ALA A 23 42.14 -30.77 26.33
CA ALA A 23 41.95 -29.40 25.84
C ALA A 23 40.98 -29.29 24.66
N VAL A 24 40.88 -30.33 23.80
CA VAL A 24 39.93 -30.37 22.69
C VAL A 24 38.48 -30.72 23.17
N GLY A 25 38.36 -31.45 24.29
CA GLY A 25 37.05 -31.76 24.89
C GLY A 25 36.41 -30.57 25.61
N LEU A 26 37.21 -29.60 26.11
CA LEU A 26 36.68 -28.42 26.82
C LEU A 26 36.30 -27.25 25.90
N CYS A 27 36.72 -27.25 24.63
CA CYS A 27 36.29 -26.26 23.63
C CYS A 27 35.04 -26.66 22.86
N GLY A 28 34.49 -27.88 23.05
CA GLY A 28 33.34 -28.39 22.39
C GLY A 28 31.99 -27.98 23.01
N GLU A 29 31.97 -27.46 24.24
CA GLU A 29 30.76 -27.11 24.95
C GLU A 29 30.43 -25.60 24.98
N LEU A 30 31.21 -24.75 24.29
CA LEU A 30 30.97 -23.29 24.24
C LEU A 30 30.45 -22.78 22.91
N PHE A 31 30.14 -23.67 22.00
CA PHE A 31 29.23 -23.35 20.86
C PHE A 31 27.88 -24.00 21.16
N ASP A 32 27.18 -23.53 22.19
CA ASP A 32 25.73 -23.42 22.03
C ASP A 32 25.51 -22.63 20.75
N PRO A 33 24.89 -23.20 19.69
CA PRO A 33 24.32 -22.33 18.69
C PRO A 33 23.42 -21.42 19.54
N LEU A 34 23.72 -20.12 19.59
CA LEU A 34 22.73 -19.13 19.93
C LEU A 34 21.55 -19.50 19.02
N SER A 35 20.67 -20.36 19.52
CA SER A 35 19.29 -20.35 19.14
C SER A 35 18.93 -18.91 19.40
N ALA A 36 18.97 -18.09 18.34
CA ALA A 36 18.36 -16.79 18.36
C ALA A 36 16.95 -17.09 18.80
N ARG A 37 16.71 -17.03 20.13
CA ARG A 37 15.36 -16.89 20.66
C ARG A 37 14.83 -15.77 19.84
N ALA A 38 13.90 -16.07 18.97
CA ALA A 38 13.14 -15.06 18.28
C ALA A 38 12.74 -14.11 19.38
N GLU A 39 13.44 -12.98 19.51
CA GLU A 39 13.11 -11.94 20.47
C GLU A 39 11.60 -11.79 20.34
N ASP A 40 10.91 -11.68 21.48
CA ASP A 40 9.44 -11.56 21.46
C ASP A 40 9.09 -10.31 20.64
N TYR A 41 8.98 -10.52 19.33
CA TYR A 41 8.60 -9.44 18.40
C TYR A 41 7.16 -9.03 18.72
N PRO A 42 6.87 -7.72 18.78
CA PRO A 42 7.80 -6.60 18.75
C PRO A 42 8.35 -6.28 20.16
N SER A 43 9.64 -5.94 20.26
CA SER A 43 10.26 -5.47 21.51
C SER A 43 10.22 -3.93 21.65
N ARG A 44 9.98 -3.22 20.53
CA ARG A 44 9.92 -1.76 20.41
C ARG A 44 8.72 -1.33 19.54
N PRO A 45 8.40 -0.03 19.43
CA PRO A 45 7.31 0.44 18.56
C PRO A 45 7.46 0.00 17.11
N VAL A 46 6.33 -0.34 16.48
CA VAL A 46 6.21 -0.62 15.04
C VAL A 46 5.65 0.61 14.35
N THR A 47 6.23 1.02 13.23
CA THR A 47 5.80 2.18 12.44
C THR A 47 5.18 1.75 11.12
N LEU A 48 4.02 2.28 10.81
CA LEU A 48 3.34 2.16 9.51
C LEU A 48 3.50 3.49 8.76
N LEU A 49 4.25 3.47 7.65
CA LEU A 49 4.39 4.63 6.78
C LEU A 49 3.18 4.75 5.86
N VAL A 50 2.54 5.92 5.88
CA VAL A 50 1.43 6.29 5.01
C VAL A 50 1.96 7.24 3.93
N PRO A 51 1.91 6.88 2.63
CA PRO A 51 2.54 7.65 1.56
C PRO A 51 1.69 8.81 1.03
N LEU A 52 0.53 9.06 1.62
CA LEU A 52 -0.44 10.09 1.22
C LEU A 52 -0.65 11.13 2.33
N ALA A 53 -1.19 12.29 1.96
CA ALA A 53 -1.45 13.37 2.92
C ALA A 53 -2.50 12.97 3.97
N ALA A 54 -2.35 13.53 5.17
CA ALA A 54 -3.27 13.37 6.29
C ALA A 54 -4.73 13.69 5.92
N GLY A 55 -5.67 13.01 6.58
CA GLY A 55 -7.12 13.20 6.42
C GLY A 55 -7.72 12.53 5.20
N GLY A 56 -6.95 11.78 4.39
CA GLY A 56 -7.46 10.84 3.39
C GLY A 56 -7.90 9.52 3.99
N ALA A 57 -8.59 8.68 3.21
CA ALA A 57 -9.12 7.38 3.66
C ALA A 57 -8.02 6.50 4.30
N MET A 58 -6.85 6.42 3.68
CA MET A 58 -5.73 5.64 4.13
C MET A 58 -5.24 6.08 5.52
N ASP A 59 -5.03 7.39 5.73
CA ASP A 59 -4.59 7.94 7.01
C ASP A 59 -5.63 7.71 8.12
N ILE A 60 -6.92 7.94 7.82
CA ILE A 60 -8.01 7.74 8.79
C ILE A 60 -8.05 6.29 9.25
N ILE A 61 -8.01 5.33 8.34
CA ILE A 61 -8.05 3.89 8.68
C ILE A 61 -6.77 3.44 9.37
N ALA A 62 -5.59 3.86 8.91
CA ALA A 62 -4.32 3.53 9.55
C ALA A 62 -4.30 4.00 11.03
N ARG A 63 -4.79 5.21 11.30
CA ARG A 63 -4.92 5.73 12.68
C ARG A 63 -5.96 4.99 13.50
N SER A 64 -7.00 4.43 12.88
CA SER A 64 -7.98 3.58 13.56
C SER A 64 -7.40 2.19 13.89
N PHE A 65 -6.49 1.67 13.08
CA PHE A 65 -5.76 0.43 13.37
C PHE A 65 -4.79 0.59 14.54
N ALA A 66 -4.12 1.75 14.65
CA ALA A 66 -2.98 1.94 15.55
C ALA A 66 -3.24 1.55 17.01
N PRO A 67 -4.32 1.97 17.71
CA PRO A 67 -4.57 1.58 19.08
C PRO A 67 -4.83 0.08 19.23
N LYS A 68 -5.56 -0.54 18.28
CA LYS A 68 -5.85 -1.98 18.29
C LYS A 68 -4.63 -2.83 17.99
N MET A 69 -3.80 -2.39 17.06
CA MET A 69 -2.52 -3.02 16.75
C MET A 69 -1.58 -2.91 17.97
N ALA A 70 -1.55 -1.76 18.64
CA ALA A 70 -0.75 -1.58 19.85
C ALA A 70 -1.20 -2.53 20.98
N GLU A 71 -2.51 -2.67 21.20
CA GLU A 71 -3.08 -3.63 22.15
C GLU A 71 -2.71 -5.08 21.80
N ARG A 72 -2.87 -5.45 20.52
CA ARG A 72 -2.61 -6.81 20.04
C ARG A 72 -1.15 -7.20 20.09
N LEU A 73 -0.25 -6.26 19.73
CA LEU A 73 1.19 -6.48 19.68
C LEU A 73 1.89 -6.23 21.03
N GLY A 74 1.25 -5.56 21.98
CA GLY A 74 1.83 -5.21 23.28
C GLY A 74 2.89 -4.11 23.23
N LYS A 75 3.00 -3.38 22.10
CA LYS A 75 3.91 -2.25 21.89
C LYS A 75 3.21 -1.17 21.08
N ALA A 76 3.68 0.07 21.19
CA ALA A 76 3.13 1.17 20.42
C ALA A 76 3.18 0.86 18.91
N PHE A 77 2.08 1.21 18.22
CA PHE A 77 1.98 1.16 16.77
C PHE A 77 1.78 2.58 16.28
N LEU A 78 2.75 3.08 15.52
CA LEU A 78 2.82 4.48 15.09
C LEU A 78 2.39 4.59 13.63
N VAL A 79 1.73 5.69 13.29
CA VAL A 79 1.38 6.04 11.91
C VAL A 79 2.13 7.31 11.55
N GLU A 80 2.99 7.23 10.54
CA GLU A 80 3.81 8.33 10.06
C GLU A 80 3.55 8.60 8.58
N GLU A 81 3.37 9.87 8.23
CA GLU A 81 3.19 10.28 6.83
C GLU A 81 4.54 10.43 6.13
N ARG A 82 4.64 9.86 4.93
CA ARG A 82 5.86 9.94 4.10
C ARG A 82 5.50 10.27 2.65
N VAL A 83 5.05 11.50 2.44
CA VAL A 83 4.44 11.94 1.18
C VAL A 83 5.48 12.32 0.13
N GLY A 84 5.26 11.93 -1.14
CA GLY A 84 6.02 12.45 -2.27
C GLY A 84 6.36 11.43 -3.35
N GLY A 85 6.74 11.92 -4.54
CA GLY A 85 7.18 11.11 -5.67
C GLY A 85 6.16 10.06 -6.13
N GLY A 86 4.86 10.36 -6.13
CA GLY A 86 3.84 9.37 -6.49
C GLY A 86 3.88 8.12 -5.58
N THR A 87 4.19 8.29 -4.28
CA THR A 87 4.38 7.25 -3.25
C THR A 87 5.75 6.55 -3.25
N VAL A 88 6.61 6.83 -4.23
CA VAL A 88 7.93 6.20 -4.40
C VAL A 88 8.85 6.46 -3.20
N ILE A 89 8.77 7.63 -2.55
CA ILE A 89 9.63 7.95 -1.40
C ILE A 89 9.39 6.96 -0.25
N ALA A 90 8.14 6.80 0.19
CA ALA A 90 7.80 5.86 1.26
C ALA A 90 8.10 4.40 0.88
N ALA A 91 7.83 4.03 -0.38
CA ALA A 91 8.13 2.70 -0.89
C ALA A 91 9.64 2.40 -0.82
N ASN A 92 10.49 3.35 -1.22
CA ASN A 92 11.94 3.21 -1.12
C ASN A 92 12.44 3.10 0.32
N ASP A 93 11.90 3.92 1.23
CA ASP A 93 12.27 3.88 2.63
C ASP A 93 12.04 2.48 3.24
N VAL A 94 10.95 1.80 2.84
CA VAL A 94 10.64 0.44 3.31
C VAL A 94 11.40 -0.62 2.52
N ALA A 95 11.46 -0.53 1.19
CA ALA A 95 12.16 -1.51 0.35
C ALA A 95 13.64 -1.70 0.74
N HIS A 96 14.30 -0.60 1.10
CA HIS A 96 15.72 -0.58 1.48
C HIS A 96 15.93 -0.49 3.00
N GLY A 97 14.84 -0.54 3.78
CA GLY A 97 14.88 -0.53 5.24
C GLY A 97 15.34 -1.85 5.83
N THR A 98 15.56 -1.87 7.14
CA THR A 98 15.90 -3.10 7.88
C THR A 98 14.75 -4.08 7.82
N PRO A 99 14.97 -5.35 7.40
CA PRO A 99 13.88 -6.33 7.25
C PRO A 99 13.56 -7.02 8.59
N ASP A 100 13.21 -6.23 9.59
CA ASP A 100 12.94 -6.68 10.96
C ASP A 100 11.45 -6.55 11.37
N GLY A 101 10.60 -6.05 10.46
CA GLY A 101 9.17 -5.88 10.67
C GLY A 101 8.77 -4.64 11.47
N TYR A 102 9.70 -3.75 11.84
CA TYR A 102 9.38 -2.55 12.60
C TYR A 102 9.02 -1.34 11.74
N THR A 103 9.29 -1.39 10.45
CA THR A 103 8.86 -0.36 9.50
C THR A 103 8.06 -1.02 8.39
N LEU A 104 6.79 -0.65 8.29
CA LEU A 104 5.83 -1.18 7.33
C LEU A 104 5.40 -0.06 6.39
N LEU A 105 4.94 -0.41 5.20
CA LEU A 105 4.31 0.52 4.27
C LEU A 105 2.83 0.18 4.14
N ASP A 106 1.96 1.17 4.28
CA ASP A 106 0.58 1.11 3.80
C ASP A 106 0.58 1.49 2.32
N ALA A 107 0.56 0.49 1.46
CA ALA A 107 0.72 0.69 0.02
C ALA A 107 -0.64 0.78 -0.68
N PRO A 108 -0.96 1.92 -1.32
CA PRO A 108 -2.07 1.96 -2.28
C PRO A 108 -1.69 1.17 -3.53
N SER A 109 -2.68 0.64 -4.24
CA SER A 109 -2.49 -0.24 -5.41
C SER A 109 -1.50 0.31 -6.44
N GLY A 110 -1.52 1.62 -6.70
CA GLY A 110 -0.60 2.26 -7.67
C GLY A 110 0.87 2.05 -7.34
N THR A 111 1.24 2.09 -6.05
CA THR A 111 2.61 1.86 -5.58
C THR A 111 3.13 0.49 -5.97
N LEU A 112 2.31 -0.54 -5.82
CA LEU A 112 2.72 -1.93 -6.06
C LEU A 112 2.45 -2.41 -7.49
N THR A 113 1.70 -1.65 -8.31
CA THR A 113 1.27 -2.11 -9.63
C THR A 113 1.57 -1.11 -10.74
N THR A 114 0.90 0.04 -10.74
CA THR A 114 0.97 1.03 -11.80
C THR A 114 2.38 1.57 -12.02
N ASN A 115 3.09 1.84 -10.92
CA ASN A 115 4.44 2.42 -10.97
C ASN A 115 5.41 1.55 -11.77
N VAL A 116 5.22 0.22 -11.79
CA VAL A 116 6.06 -0.72 -12.57
C VAL A 116 6.08 -0.38 -14.06
N THR A 117 4.95 0.04 -14.60
CA THR A 117 4.83 0.36 -16.04
C THR A 117 4.93 1.86 -16.32
N LEU A 118 4.57 2.69 -15.34
CA LEU A 118 4.56 4.14 -15.46
C LEU A 118 5.97 4.73 -15.46
N TYR A 119 6.86 4.25 -14.59
CA TYR A 119 8.22 4.77 -14.47
C TYR A 119 9.17 4.10 -15.45
N LYS A 120 10.03 4.88 -16.13
CA LYS A 120 11.13 4.36 -16.95
C LYS A 120 12.14 3.55 -16.13
N LYS A 121 12.36 4.01 -14.89
CA LYS A 121 13.28 3.39 -13.95
C LYS A 121 12.70 3.52 -12.54
N LEU A 122 11.92 2.54 -12.14
CA LEU A 122 11.45 2.45 -10.77
C LEU A 122 12.61 2.02 -9.86
N SER A 123 12.72 2.65 -8.70
CA SER A 123 13.81 2.43 -7.73
C SER A 123 13.57 1.28 -6.77
N TYR A 124 12.46 0.56 -6.91
CA TYR A 124 12.12 -0.66 -6.18
C TYR A 124 11.38 -1.65 -7.08
N ASP A 125 11.38 -2.92 -6.71
CA ASP A 125 10.59 -3.97 -7.35
C ASP A 125 9.48 -4.43 -6.39
N PRO A 126 8.18 -4.23 -6.72
CA PRO A 126 7.07 -4.61 -5.84
C PRO A 126 7.04 -6.10 -5.45
N VAL A 127 7.61 -6.98 -6.25
CA VAL A 127 7.63 -8.44 -6.00
C VAL A 127 8.91 -8.88 -5.29
N ALA A 128 10.05 -8.29 -5.68
CA ALA A 128 11.36 -8.69 -5.14
C ALA A 128 11.68 -8.00 -3.79
N ASP A 129 11.21 -6.77 -3.56
CA ASP A 129 11.61 -5.98 -2.40
C ASP A 129 10.58 -6.00 -1.26
N PHE A 130 9.35 -6.48 -1.50
CA PHE A 130 8.31 -6.51 -0.48
C PHE A 130 7.72 -7.89 -0.25
N ILE A 131 7.29 -8.12 0.99
CA ILE A 131 6.39 -9.20 1.36
C ILE A 131 5.04 -8.60 1.79
N PRO A 132 3.91 -9.04 1.20
CA PRO A 132 2.60 -8.57 1.61
C PRO A 132 2.24 -9.09 3.00
N ILE A 133 1.60 -8.24 3.80
CA ILE A 133 1.14 -8.56 5.16
C ILE A 133 -0.38 -8.68 5.20
N ALA A 134 -1.12 -7.63 4.77
CA ALA A 134 -2.58 -7.63 4.86
C ALA A 134 -3.22 -6.71 3.83
N LEU A 135 -4.09 -7.27 2.99
CA LEU A 135 -5.04 -6.54 2.16
C LEU A 135 -6.27 -6.23 3.02
N TYR A 136 -6.58 -4.96 3.26
CA TYR A 136 -7.64 -4.63 4.21
C TYR A 136 -8.88 -3.99 3.59
N CYS A 137 -8.76 -3.33 2.43
CA CYS A 137 -9.93 -2.79 1.75
C CYS A 137 -9.71 -2.56 0.25
N GLN A 138 -10.84 -2.47 -0.47
CA GLN A 138 -10.91 -1.83 -1.77
C GLN A 138 -11.48 -0.41 -1.61
N VAL A 139 -11.03 0.51 -2.47
CA VAL A 139 -11.37 1.93 -2.41
C VAL A 139 -12.04 2.33 -3.72
N PRO A 140 -13.37 2.40 -3.75
CA PRO A 140 -14.09 3.04 -4.84
C PRO A 140 -13.86 4.56 -4.83
N PHE A 141 -13.97 5.18 -6.00
CA PHE A 141 -13.92 6.63 -6.15
C PHE A 141 -15.23 7.16 -6.67
N VAL A 142 -15.51 8.43 -6.38
CA VAL A 142 -16.59 9.18 -6.99
C VAL A 142 -16.00 10.32 -7.80
N LEU A 143 -16.36 10.41 -9.07
CA LEU A 143 -16.05 11.56 -9.90
C LEU A 143 -16.91 12.74 -9.40
N VAL A 144 -16.25 13.77 -8.92
CA VAL A 144 -16.90 14.99 -8.43
C VAL A 144 -16.48 16.19 -9.25
N SER A 145 -17.32 17.22 -9.26
CA SER A 145 -17.07 18.50 -9.93
C SER A 145 -17.33 19.68 -9.02
N ASN A 146 -16.76 20.83 -9.37
CA ASN A 146 -17.23 22.11 -8.83
C ASN A 146 -18.71 22.32 -9.20
N PRO A 147 -19.59 22.71 -8.25
CA PRO A 147 -21.02 22.87 -8.49
C PRO A 147 -21.41 24.02 -9.43
N ASP A 148 -20.51 25.00 -9.63
CA ASP A 148 -20.76 26.19 -10.46
C ASP A 148 -20.56 25.92 -11.97
N LEU A 149 -20.07 24.72 -12.31
CA LEU A 149 -19.85 24.33 -13.71
C LEU A 149 -21.18 24.10 -14.46
N PRO A 150 -21.21 24.36 -15.78
CA PRO A 150 -22.42 24.33 -16.59
C PRO A 150 -22.93 22.92 -16.92
N PHE A 151 -22.55 21.91 -16.12
CA PHE A 151 -23.00 20.52 -16.24
C PHE A 151 -23.34 19.93 -14.87
N ARG A 152 -24.31 19.05 -14.83
CA ARG A 152 -24.82 18.42 -13.60
C ARG A 152 -24.73 16.91 -13.60
N THR A 153 -24.52 16.31 -14.75
CA THR A 153 -24.43 14.87 -14.97
C THR A 153 -23.13 14.51 -15.69
N LEU A 154 -22.73 13.24 -15.63
CA LEU A 154 -21.57 12.75 -16.37
C LEU A 154 -21.76 12.94 -17.88
N GLY A 155 -22.97 12.67 -18.43
CA GLY A 155 -23.26 12.86 -19.84
C GLY A 155 -23.09 14.32 -20.29
N GLU A 156 -23.58 15.28 -19.49
CA GLU A 156 -23.40 16.72 -19.75
C GLU A 156 -21.92 17.14 -19.65
N MET A 157 -21.17 16.60 -18.67
CA MET A 157 -19.73 16.83 -18.56
C MET A 157 -18.98 16.32 -19.81
N ILE A 158 -19.31 15.11 -20.28
CA ILE A 158 -18.73 14.54 -21.50
C ILE A 158 -19.05 15.40 -22.71
N ALA A 159 -20.30 15.85 -22.86
CA ALA A 159 -20.72 16.75 -23.93
C ALA A 159 -19.95 18.08 -23.88
N TYR A 160 -19.82 18.66 -22.69
CA TYR A 160 -19.03 19.89 -22.48
C TYR A 160 -17.57 19.70 -22.84
N ALA A 161 -16.93 18.61 -22.39
CA ALA A 161 -15.53 18.30 -22.68
C ALA A 161 -15.28 18.12 -24.19
N LYS A 162 -16.21 17.46 -24.91
CA LYS A 162 -16.15 17.32 -26.37
C LYS A 162 -16.25 18.66 -27.12
N ALA A 163 -17.09 19.57 -26.63
CA ALA A 163 -17.22 20.91 -27.19
C ALA A 163 -16.06 21.84 -26.81
N ASN A 164 -15.31 21.53 -25.77
CA ASN A 164 -14.24 22.35 -25.22
C ASN A 164 -12.99 21.51 -24.89
N PRO A 165 -12.30 20.92 -25.90
CA PRO A 165 -11.17 20.05 -25.67
C PRO A 165 -10.04 20.78 -24.92
N GLY A 166 -9.45 20.11 -23.91
CA GLY A 166 -8.38 20.63 -23.07
C GLY A 166 -8.78 21.74 -22.07
N LYS A 167 -10.07 22.12 -21.99
CA LYS A 167 -10.53 23.16 -21.04
C LYS A 167 -10.87 22.63 -19.66
N LEU A 168 -11.16 21.34 -19.53
CA LEU A 168 -11.33 20.71 -18.22
C LEU A 168 -9.98 20.22 -17.71
N SER A 169 -9.70 20.48 -16.43
CA SER A 169 -8.63 19.80 -15.72
C SER A 169 -9.21 18.82 -14.70
N PHE A 170 -8.53 17.71 -14.50
CA PHE A 170 -8.89 16.73 -13.49
C PHE A 170 -7.74 16.52 -12.50
N GLY A 171 -8.09 16.47 -11.22
CA GLY A 171 -7.15 16.17 -10.14
C GLY A 171 -6.92 14.69 -9.95
N SER A 172 -5.79 14.33 -9.35
CA SER A 172 -5.51 13.00 -8.82
C SER A 172 -4.76 13.07 -7.50
N THR A 173 -4.64 11.94 -6.81
CA THR A 173 -3.83 11.82 -5.58
C THR A 173 -2.34 11.64 -5.87
N GLY A 174 -1.93 11.81 -7.12
CA GLY A 174 -0.56 11.73 -7.63
C GLY A 174 -0.48 11.00 -8.96
N THR A 175 0.61 11.20 -9.69
CA THR A 175 0.87 10.48 -10.95
C THR A 175 0.92 8.98 -10.69
N GLY A 176 0.25 8.18 -11.52
CA GLY A 176 0.15 6.72 -11.37
C GLY A 176 -0.87 6.22 -10.34
N ALA A 177 -1.44 7.09 -9.53
CA ALA A 177 -2.53 6.70 -8.63
C ALA A 177 -3.79 6.32 -9.42
N VAL A 178 -4.66 5.49 -8.82
CA VAL A 178 -5.91 5.08 -9.49
C VAL A 178 -6.79 6.27 -9.92
N PRO A 179 -6.94 7.36 -9.16
CA PRO A 179 -7.61 8.57 -9.64
C PRO A 179 -7.02 9.17 -10.93
N HIS A 180 -5.69 9.11 -11.11
CA HIS A 180 -5.06 9.51 -12.38
C HIS A 180 -5.48 8.59 -13.51
N LEU A 181 -5.32 7.27 -13.32
CA LEU A 181 -5.68 6.28 -14.32
C LEU A 181 -7.17 6.27 -14.65
N ALA A 182 -8.02 6.52 -13.66
CA ALA A 182 -9.47 6.68 -13.85
C ALA A 182 -9.80 7.86 -14.75
N GLY A 183 -9.10 8.99 -14.56
CA GLY A 183 -9.21 10.17 -15.44
C GLY A 183 -8.78 9.85 -16.87
N GLU A 184 -7.60 9.25 -17.05
CA GLU A 184 -7.10 8.88 -18.37
C GLU A 184 -7.96 7.79 -19.05
N LEU A 185 -8.43 6.81 -18.29
CA LEU A 185 -9.37 5.80 -18.79
C LEU A 185 -10.69 6.44 -19.23
N LEU A 186 -11.22 7.39 -18.46
CA LEU A 186 -12.43 8.13 -18.84
C LEU A 186 -12.20 8.94 -20.12
N LYS A 187 -11.06 9.62 -20.26
CA LYS A 187 -10.69 10.33 -21.50
C LYS A 187 -10.74 9.39 -22.71
N THR A 188 -10.09 8.23 -22.57
CA THR A 188 -10.01 7.22 -23.64
C THR A 188 -11.37 6.65 -24.00
N MET A 189 -12.14 6.21 -23.00
CA MET A 189 -13.44 5.54 -23.21
C MET A 189 -14.53 6.48 -23.70
N ALA A 190 -14.55 7.74 -23.21
CA ALA A 190 -15.53 8.74 -23.60
C ALA A 190 -15.12 9.60 -24.83
N GLY A 191 -13.87 9.48 -25.29
CA GLY A 191 -13.33 10.27 -26.38
C GLY A 191 -13.30 11.78 -26.05
N ILE A 192 -12.78 12.14 -24.88
CA ILE A 192 -12.69 13.53 -24.40
C ILE A 192 -11.23 13.88 -24.06
N ASP A 193 -10.93 15.17 -24.04
CA ASP A 193 -9.63 15.69 -23.64
C ASP A 193 -9.74 16.50 -22.36
N MET A 194 -8.87 16.17 -21.36
CA MET A 194 -8.76 16.83 -20.07
C MET A 194 -7.28 16.90 -19.65
N VAL A 195 -6.91 17.94 -18.93
CA VAL A 195 -5.55 18.14 -18.40
C VAL A 195 -5.42 17.53 -17.00
N HIS A 196 -4.43 16.66 -16.81
CA HIS A 196 -4.14 16.07 -15.50
C HIS A 196 -3.37 17.04 -14.58
N VAL A 197 -3.81 17.13 -13.31
CA VAL A 197 -3.15 17.92 -12.24
C VAL A 197 -2.89 17.01 -11.04
N PRO A 198 -1.64 16.61 -10.77
CA PRO A 198 -1.32 15.72 -9.65
C PRO A 198 -1.25 16.47 -8.32
N TYR A 199 -1.81 15.88 -7.24
CA TYR A 199 -1.75 16.35 -5.86
C TYR A 199 -1.10 15.32 -4.94
N LYS A 200 -0.70 15.74 -3.73
CA LYS A 200 -0.12 14.85 -2.71
C LYS A 200 -1.18 14.13 -1.86
N GLY A 201 -2.35 13.85 -2.43
CA GLY A 201 -3.48 13.19 -1.76
C GLY A 201 -4.82 13.84 -2.08
N GLY A 202 -5.92 13.31 -1.53
CA GLY A 202 -7.28 13.74 -1.80
C GLY A 202 -7.65 15.13 -1.26
N PRO A 203 -7.36 15.46 0.01
CA PRO A 203 -7.78 16.73 0.60
C PRO A 203 -7.34 17.97 -0.16
N PRO A 204 -6.07 18.13 -0.59
CA PRO A 204 -5.66 19.31 -1.38
C PRO A 204 -6.36 19.37 -2.75
N ALA A 205 -6.58 18.23 -3.42
CA ALA A 205 -7.32 18.20 -4.69
C ALA A 205 -8.79 18.65 -4.51
N LEU A 206 -9.46 18.20 -3.44
CA LEU A 206 -10.84 18.61 -3.14
C LEU A 206 -10.95 20.10 -2.84
N ASN A 207 -9.99 20.68 -2.12
CA ASN A 207 -9.95 22.11 -1.89
C ASN A 207 -9.90 22.89 -3.21
N ASP A 208 -9.09 22.42 -4.17
CA ASP A 208 -8.97 23.06 -5.48
C ASP A 208 -10.18 22.84 -6.37
N VAL A 209 -10.91 21.71 -6.24
CA VAL A 209 -12.23 21.54 -6.88
C VAL A 209 -13.23 22.56 -6.34
N MET A 210 -13.33 22.69 -5.01
CA MET A 210 -14.25 23.64 -4.36
C MET A 210 -13.91 25.10 -4.71
N ALA A 211 -12.63 25.41 -4.87
CA ALA A 211 -12.16 26.74 -5.27
C ALA A 211 -12.30 27.01 -6.79
N GLY A 212 -12.60 25.96 -7.61
CA GLY A 212 -12.69 26.08 -9.06
C GLY A 212 -11.33 26.09 -9.78
N HIS A 213 -10.21 25.85 -9.09
CA HIS A 213 -8.87 25.78 -9.71
C HIS A 213 -8.74 24.57 -10.63
N ILE A 214 -9.34 23.44 -10.25
CA ILE A 214 -9.56 22.29 -11.12
C ILE A 214 -11.08 21.99 -11.22
N GLN A 215 -11.50 21.41 -12.32
CA GLN A 215 -12.92 21.24 -12.62
C GLN A 215 -13.50 19.96 -12.05
N VAL A 216 -12.76 18.84 -12.12
CA VAL A 216 -13.22 17.53 -11.67
C VAL A 216 -12.11 16.77 -10.94
N PHE A 217 -12.51 15.81 -10.09
CA PHE A 217 -11.59 14.95 -9.35
C PHE A 217 -12.25 13.60 -9.04
N PHE A 218 -11.48 12.52 -9.15
CA PHE A 218 -11.87 11.22 -8.62
C PHE A 218 -11.54 11.16 -7.13
N SER A 219 -12.50 11.52 -6.30
CA SER A 219 -12.37 11.57 -4.85
C SER A 219 -12.67 10.23 -4.20
N ASP A 220 -12.02 9.94 -3.08
CA ASP A 220 -12.37 8.81 -2.22
C ASP A 220 -13.83 8.95 -1.74
N THR A 221 -14.55 7.84 -1.69
CA THR A 221 -15.88 7.76 -1.10
C THR A 221 -15.91 8.03 0.40
N SER A 222 -14.77 8.08 1.07
CA SER A 222 -14.65 8.36 2.50
C SER A 222 -14.83 9.84 2.88
N ILE A 223 -14.50 10.77 1.98
CA ILE A 223 -14.54 12.22 2.26
C ILE A 223 -15.56 12.97 1.39
N ALA A 224 -15.84 12.49 0.19
CA ALA A 224 -16.76 13.14 -0.74
C ALA A 224 -18.22 13.26 -0.23
N PRO A 225 -18.84 12.26 0.44
CA PRO A 225 -20.26 12.30 0.79
C PRO A 225 -20.67 13.52 1.60
N GLN A 226 -19.85 13.91 2.59
CA GLN A 226 -20.15 15.08 3.43
C GLN A 226 -20.12 16.38 2.62
N LEU A 227 -19.18 16.52 1.69
CA LEU A 227 -19.06 17.69 0.83
C LEU A 227 -20.16 17.75 -0.23
N ILE A 228 -20.59 16.58 -0.74
CA ILE A 228 -21.72 16.44 -1.65
C ILE A 228 -23.00 16.86 -0.93
N ALA A 229 -23.27 16.33 0.27
CA ALA A 229 -24.43 16.67 1.08
C ALA A 229 -24.47 18.16 1.44
N ALA A 230 -23.31 18.78 1.66
CA ALA A 230 -23.18 20.21 1.92
C ALA A 230 -23.27 21.08 0.64
N GLY A 231 -23.43 20.50 -0.55
CA GLY A 231 -23.49 21.19 -1.83
C GLY A 231 -22.17 21.85 -2.27
N LYS A 232 -21.06 21.52 -1.62
CA LYS A 232 -19.73 22.09 -1.93
C LYS A 232 -19.09 21.46 -3.18
N ILE A 233 -19.46 20.25 -3.51
CA ILE A 233 -19.08 19.53 -4.72
C ILE A 233 -20.29 18.75 -5.24
N ARG A 234 -20.29 18.40 -6.53
CA ARG A 234 -21.34 17.61 -7.19
C ARG A 234 -20.78 16.26 -7.60
N ALA A 235 -21.51 15.18 -7.26
CA ALA A 235 -21.20 13.84 -7.73
C ALA A 235 -21.70 13.64 -9.17
N LEU A 236 -20.86 13.03 -10.02
CA LEU A 236 -21.16 12.72 -11.41
C LEU A 236 -21.29 11.22 -11.68
N GLY A 237 -20.59 10.37 -10.88
CA GLY A 237 -20.65 8.92 -10.99
C GLY A 237 -19.60 8.24 -10.15
N VAL A 238 -19.87 7.02 -9.67
CA VAL A 238 -18.89 6.20 -8.93
C VAL A 238 -18.12 5.28 -9.87
N SER A 239 -16.86 5.04 -9.54
CA SER A 239 -15.90 4.32 -10.40
C SER A 239 -16.00 2.78 -10.31
N SER A 240 -16.78 2.26 -9.37
CA SER A 240 -17.00 0.82 -9.15
C SER A 240 -18.08 0.26 -10.07
N LYS A 241 -18.11 -1.09 -10.21
CA LYS A 241 -19.18 -1.80 -10.97
C LYS A 241 -20.56 -1.62 -10.38
N THR A 242 -20.64 -1.46 -9.07
CA THR A 242 -21.89 -1.24 -8.34
C THR A 242 -21.86 0.12 -7.66
N ARG A 243 -23.02 0.69 -7.36
CA ARG A 243 -23.14 1.95 -6.63
C ARG A 243 -22.53 1.82 -5.23
N ALA A 244 -21.90 2.88 -4.75
CA ALA A 244 -21.35 2.91 -3.40
C ALA A 244 -22.47 3.03 -2.36
N GLY A 245 -22.45 2.20 -1.31
CA GLY A 245 -23.48 2.21 -0.26
C GLY A 245 -23.66 3.55 0.46
N VAL A 246 -22.59 4.35 0.55
CA VAL A 246 -22.61 5.71 1.12
C VAL A 246 -23.13 6.77 0.15
N LEU A 247 -23.33 6.43 -1.13
CA LEU A 247 -23.85 7.30 -2.20
C LEU A 247 -24.84 6.53 -3.09
N PRO A 248 -25.94 6.00 -2.53
CA PRO A 248 -26.84 5.08 -3.24
C PRO A 248 -27.54 5.72 -4.44
N ASP A 249 -27.74 7.03 -4.43
CA ASP A 249 -28.39 7.78 -5.50
C ASP A 249 -27.43 8.17 -6.62
N VAL A 250 -26.11 8.04 -6.42
CA VAL A 250 -25.09 8.34 -7.44
C VAL A 250 -24.92 7.11 -8.35
N PRO A 251 -25.17 7.24 -9.67
CA PRO A 251 -25.00 6.12 -10.59
C PRO A 251 -23.52 5.74 -10.71
N THR A 252 -23.24 4.51 -11.17
CA THR A 252 -21.89 4.18 -11.62
C THR A 252 -21.56 4.94 -12.91
N ILE A 253 -20.29 5.17 -13.19
CA ILE A 253 -19.84 5.77 -14.44
C ILE A 253 -20.29 4.92 -15.64
N ALA A 254 -20.34 3.59 -15.47
CA ALA A 254 -20.86 2.66 -16.46
C ALA A 254 -22.37 2.88 -16.72
N GLU A 255 -23.20 3.01 -15.68
CA GLU A 255 -24.61 3.35 -15.78
C GLU A 255 -24.85 4.74 -16.38
N ALA A 256 -23.96 5.69 -16.09
CA ALA A 256 -24.06 7.09 -16.51
C ALA A 256 -23.58 7.36 -17.95
N GLY A 257 -23.26 6.32 -18.73
CA GLY A 257 -22.99 6.43 -20.17
C GLY A 257 -21.58 6.04 -20.63
N VAL A 258 -20.75 5.41 -19.78
CA VAL A 258 -19.45 4.86 -20.16
C VAL A 258 -19.41 3.35 -19.84
N PRO A 259 -20.07 2.50 -20.64
CA PRO A 259 -20.20 1.07 -20.36
C PRO A 259 -18.82 0.40 -20.17
N GLY A 260 -18.71 -0.46 -19.15
CA GLY A 260 -17.46 -1.19 -18.86
C GLY A 260 -16.41 -0.39 -18.08
N PHE A 261 -16.68 0.86 -17.72
CA PHE A 261 -15.79 1.63 -16.87
C PHE A 261 -15.72 1.02 -15.48
N GLU A 262 -14.49 0.77 -15.01
CA GLU A 262 -14.19 0.35 -13.64
C GLU A 262 -12.76 0.78 -13.25
N ALA A 263 -12.65 1.55 -12.17
CA ALA A 263 -11.37 1.94 -11.59
C ALA A 263 -11.49 1.97 -10.05
N VAL A 264 -11.03 0.90 -9.40
CA VAL A 264 -11.05 0.72 -7.94
C VAL A 264 -9.64 0.49 -7.46
N SER A 265 -9.22 1.20 -6.41
CA SER A 265 -7.95 0.97 -5.73
C SER A 265 -8.12 -0.07 -4.62
N TRP A 266 -7.02 -0.47 -4.04
CA TRP A 266 -6.96 -1.29 -2.84
C TRP A 266 -5.76 -0.87 -2.00
N HIS A 267 -5.81 -1.15 -0.69
CA HIS A 267 -4.74 -0.87 0.24
C HIS A 267 -4.20 -2.16 0.82
N LEU A 268 -2.88 -2.28 0.82
CA LEU A 268 -2.15 -3.46 1.25
C LEU A 268 -0.96 -3.03 2.14
N VAL A 269 -0.92 -3.55 3.35
CA VAL A 269 0.26 -3.40 4.20
C VAL A 269 1.34 -4.34 3.74
N VAL A 270 2.56 -3.82 3.55
CA VAL A 270 3.73 -4.61 3.15
C VAL A 270 4.92 -4.35 4.08
N ALA A 271 5.83 -5.31 4.15
CA ALA A 271 7.13 -5.20 4.83
C ALA A 271 8.28 -5.43 3.84
N PRO A 272 9.56 -5.14 4.19
CA PRO A 272 10.69 -5.54 3.38
C PRO A 272 10.71 -7.05 3.13
N ARG A 273 11.09 -7.48 1.92
CA ARG A 273 11.01 -8.89 1.48
C ARG A 273 11.69 -9.89 2.41
N ALA A 274 12.85 -9.52 2.97
CA ALA A 274 13.64 -10.39 3.83
C ALA A 274 13.17 -10.42 5.30
N THR A 275 12.00 -9.83 5.62
CA THR A 275 11.41 -9.90 6.97
C THR A 275 11.17 -11.38 7.36
N PRO A 276 11.62 -11.81 8.56
CA PRO A 276 11.48 -13.20 9.00
C PRO A 276 10.03 -13.69 8.97
N THR A 277 9.79 -14.91 8.49
CA THR A 277 8.44 -15.48 8.34
C THR A 277 7.63 -15.42 9.63
N ALA A 278 8.23 -15.72 10.79
CA ALA A 278 7.53 -15.63 12.07
C ALA A 278 7.03 -14.21 12.42
N VAL A 279 7.75 -13.18 11.96
CA VAL A 279 7.33 -11.76 12.11
C VAL A 279 6.18 -11.46 11.14
N VAL A 280 6.29 -11.90 9.89
CA VAL A 280 5.26 -11.77 8.86
C VAL A 280 3.95 -12.41 9.34
N ASP A 281 4.00 -13.66 9.81
CA ASP A 281 2.84 -14.40 10.29
C ASP A 281 2.18 -13.68 11.49
N LYS A 282 2.98 -13.20 12.44
CA LYS A 282 2.47 -12.46 13.61
C LYS A 282 1.79 -11.15 13.21
N LEU A 283 2.38 -10.40 12.27
CA LEU A 283 1.79 -9.17 11.74
C LEU A 283 0.51 -9.47 10.95
N HIS A 284 0.53 -10.48 10.08
CA HIS A 284 -0.64 -10.91 9.31
C HIS A 284 -1.82 -11.23 10.22
N GLU A 285 -1.64 -12.09 11.23
CA GLU A 285 -2.68 -12.45 12.19
C GLU A 285 -3.17 -11.25 13.02
N ALA A 286 -2.26 -10.35 13.41
CA ALA A 286 -2.63 -9.13 14.12
C ALA A 286 -3.50 -8.22 13.25
N PHE A 287 -3.10 -7.94 12.02
CA PHE A 287 -3.89 -7.14 11.08
C PHE A 287 -5.22 -7.81 10.76
N LYS A 288 -5.23 -9.12 10.45
CA LYS A 288 -6.47 -9.87 10.17
C LYS A 288 -7.47 -9.71 11.31
N THR A 289 -7.04 -9.89 12.55
CA THR A 289 -7.90 -9.74 13.73
C THR A 289 -8.43 -8.30 13.86
N VAL A 290 -7.58 -7.30 13.63
CA VAL A 290 -7.97 -5.88 13.72
C VAL A 290 -8.94 -5.50 12.61
N ILE A 291 -8.67 -5.90 11.38
CA ILE A 291 -9.54 -5.65 10.21
C ILE A 291 -10.93 -6.25 10.44
N MET A 292 -11.00 -7.49 10.95
CA MET A 292 -12.24 -8.21 11.19
C MET A 292 -12.99 -7.76 12.46
N SER A 293 -12.43 -6.83 13.25
CA SER A 293 -13.15 -6.30 14.40
C SER A 293 -14.37 -5.49 13.94
N PRO A 294 -15.55 -5.67 14.57
CA PRO A 294 -16.82 -5.12 14.08
C PRO A 294 -16.80 -3.59 13.90
N ASP A 295 -16.13 -2.88 14.79
CA ASP A 295 -16.04 -1.42 14.75
C ASP A 295 -15.15 -0.92 13.57
N ILE A 296 -14.02 -1.55 13.34
CA ILE A 296 -13.16 -1.23 12.17
C ILE A 296 -13.88 -1.59 10.86
N TRP A 297 -14.50 -2.76 10.82
CA TRP A 297 -15.25 -3.21 9.65
C TRP A 297 -16.39 -2.24 9.30
N GLN A 298 -17.19 -1.85 10.30
CA GLN A 298 -18.29 -0.90 10.11
C GLN A 298 -17.79 0.52 9.81
N GLN A 299 -16.66 0.93 10.38
CA GLN A 299 -16.03 2.20 10.04
C GLN A 299 -15.65 2.24 8.56
N MET A 300 -14.99 1.19 8.04
CA MET A 300 -14.65 1.12 6.61
C MET A 300 -15.90 1.20 5.72
N ILE A 301 -16.96 0.44 6.05
CA ILE A 301 -18.25 0.51 5.31
C ILE A 301 -18.83 1.93 5.38
N GLY A 302 -18.84 2.55 6.56
CA GLY A 302 -19.33 3.92 6.75
C GLY A 302 -18.56 4.98 5.98
N MET A 303 -17.30 4.68 5.64
CA MET A 303 -16.46 5.50 4.76
C MET A 303 -16.63 5.18 3.27
N GLY A 304 -17.49 4.21 2.92
CA GLY A 304 -17.68 3.76 1.54
C GLY A 304 -16.55 2.89 1.00
N LEU A 305 -15.68 2.42 1.87
CA LEU A 305 -14.69 1.40 1.53
C LEU A 305 -15.35 0.02 1.50
N ILE A 306 -14.75 -0.89 0.77
CA ILE A 306 -15.16 -2.30 0.74
C ILE A 306 -14.13 -3.09 1.56
N PRO A 307 -14.44 -3.46 2.82
CA PRO A 307 -13.55 -4.24 3.65
C PRO A 307 -13.24 -5.60 3.02
N VAL A 308 -12.03 -6.10 3.25
CA VAL A 308 -11.59 -7.41 2.76
C VAL A 308 -11.12 -8.25 3.95
N ASP A 309 -11.65 -9.48 4.08
CA ASP A 309 -11.02 -10.49 4.93
C ASP A 309 -9.71 -10.90 4.28
N THR A 310 -8.60 -10.42 4.86
CA THR A 310 -7.28 -10.56 4.24
C THR A 310 -6.95 -12.02 3.95
N PRO A 311 -6.66 -12.38 2.67
CA PRO A 311 -6.27 -13.73 2.30
C PRO A 311 -4.89 -14.10 2.88
N PRO A 312 -4.52 -15.39 2.89
CA PRO A 312 -3.17 -15.83 3.25
C PRO A 312 -2.08 -15.10 2.46
N VAL A 313 -0.89 -14.94 3.06
CA VAL A 313 0.24 -14.19 2.46
C VAL A 313 0.60 -14.69 1.06
N ALA A 314 0.58 -16.02 0.82
CA ALA A 314 0.87 -16.59 -0.50
C ALA A 314 -0.14 -16.17 -1.58
N ASP A 315 -1.42 -16.05 -1.20
CA ASP A 315 -2.48 -15.58 -2.11
C ASP A 315 -2.35 -14.08 -2.37
N LEU A 316 -1.92 -13.29 -1.37
CA LEU A 316 -1.61 -11.87 -1.54
C LEU A 316 -0.45 -11.64 -2.51
N GLU A 317 0.60 -12.47 -2.48
CA GLU A 317 1.68 -12.41 -3.48
C GLU A 317 1.16 -12.66 -4.91
N SER A 318 0.31 -13.67 -5.05
CA SER A 318 -0.31 -14.00 -6.34
C SER A 318 -1.23 -12.88 -6.83
N PHE A 319 -2.00 -12.28 -5.91
CA PHE A 319 -2.86 -11.12 -6.18
C PHE A 319 -2.05 -9.93 -6.69
N VAL A 320 -0.97 -9.53 -6.02
CA VAL A 320 -0.11 -8.40 -6.45
C VAL A 320 0.43 -8.64 -7.85
N LYS A 321 0.94 -9.85 -8.15
CA LYS A 321 1.45 -10.20 -9.48
C LYS A 321 0.37 -10.07 -10.56
N SER A 322 -0.85 -10.54 -10.29
CA SER A 322 -1.97 -10.43 -11.23
C SER A 322 -2.38 -8.97 -11.47
N GLU A 323 -2.40 -8.16 -10.42
CA GLU A 323 -2.75 -6.74 -10.50
C GLU A 323 -1.68 -5.92 -11.23
N ILE A 324 -0.39 -6.24 -11.09
CA ILE A 324 0.68 -5.63 -11.93
C ILE A 324 0.35 -5.81 -13.42
N GLY A 325 -0.01 -7.03 -13.82
CA GLY A 325 -0.39 -7.33 -15.22
C GLY A 325 -1.65 -6.58 -15.66
N ARG A 326 -2.67 -6.50 -14.79
CA ARG A 326 -3.92 -5.79 -15.07
C ARG A 326 -3.70 -4.28 -15.25
N TRP A 327 -3.06 -3.65 -14.26
CA TRP A 327 -2.82 -2.20 -14.29
C TRP A 327 -1.80 -1.80 -15.34
N GLY A 328 -0.77 -2.63 -15.59
CA GLY A 328 0.19 -2.40 -16.67
C GLY A 328 -0.47 -2.29 -18.04
N LYS A 329 -1.47 -3.14 -18.34
CA LYS A 329 -2.26 -3.03 -19.57
C LYS A 329 -3.02 -1.71 -19.65
N ILE A 330 -3.62 -1.25 -18.55
CA ILE A 330 -4.34 0.04 -18.51
C ILE A 330 -3.36 1.19 -18.75
N VAL A 331 -2.21 1.21 -18.09
CA VAL A 331 -1.16 2.23 -18.28
C VAL A 331 -0.71 2.31 -19.74
N GLN A 332 -0.52 1.15 -20.39
CA GLN A 332 -0.19 1.09 -21.82
C GLN A 332 -1.33 1.59 -22.70
N GLN A 333 -2.58 1.16 -22.42
CA GLN A 333 -3.77 1.55 -23.16
C GLN A 333 -4.00 3.06 -23.15
N VAL A 334 -3.75 3.72 -22.03
CA VAL A 334 -3.91 5.18 -21.89
C VAL A 334 -2.68 5.97 -22.33
N GLY A 335 -1.62 5.31 -22.79
CA GLY A 335 -0.45 5.94 -23.42
C GLY A 335 0.51 6.64 -22.46
N ILE A 336 0.51 6.28 -21.15
CA ILE A 336 1.39 6.92 -20.15
C ILE A 336 2.52 6.00 -19.67
N ALA A 337 2.76 4.88 -20.33
CA ALA A 337 3.87 3.98 -20.00
C ALA A 337 5.22 4.70 -20.19
N GLY A 338 6.09 4.63 -19.18
CA GLY A 338 7.41 5.24 -19.20
C GLY A 338 7.39 6.78 -19.31
N THR A 339 6.36 7.45 -18.80
CA THR A 339 6.30 8.92 -18.83
C THR A 339 6.92 9.58 -17.60
N GLU A 340 7.15 8.82 -16.53
CA GLU A 340 7.80 9.25 -15.28
C GLU A 340 9.25 8.74 -15.16
#